data_0344319c689340c9d6d3c97583c41176
#
_entry.id   0344319c689340c9d6d3c97583c41176
#
_cell.length_a   1.000
_cell.length_b   1.000
_cell.length_c   1.000
_cell.angle_alpha   90.00
_cell.angle_beta   90.00
_cell.angle_gamma   90.00
#
_symmetry.space_group_name_H-M   'P 1'
#
loop_
_entity.id
_entity.type
_entity.pdbx_description
1 polymer ?
#
loop_
_entity_poly.entity_id
_entity_poly.type
_entity_poly.pdbx_seq_one_letter_code
_entity_poly.pdbx_strand_id
1 'polypeptide(L)'
;MLNIIKMDLYRMLKTKSMYVIWIVLAAILLITTSLSKTDYELLTEKDVMKQEQVTEPTVDNINVGMMVTLPTEPGEKVTVYDIFFANSQGKLYALLLVIFTVLFSTADISSGYIKNIGGQVRNRGTLIFSRAIALAVFTVLTMAGAFLFQAAANGIVFGELEWGNTKAIISYFVTELALHYALVLICMAIAIILKNNVISMVIAVCLSMNVMTIVYGVINSAIQKIGIQNFQIYKYTITGKLSLLPMNPSGNECLAAFGVAIVFIVMMISVSSVVFQKRDI
;
A
#
# COMPACT_ATOMS: atom_id res chain seq x y z
N MET A 1 -0.12 5.48 -28.46
CA MET A 1 -0.40 5.28 -27.05
C MET A 1 -0.43 3.79 -26.67
N LEU A 2 -1.23 2.94 -27.32
CA LEU A 2 -1.33 1.50 -27.00
C LEU A 2 0.01 0.76 -27.06
N ASN A 3 0.87 1.05 -28.03
CA ASN A 3 2.18 0.42 -28.16
C ASN A 3 3.13 0.75 -27.01
N ILE A 4 3.03 1.96 -26.45
CA ILE A 4 3.83 2.39 -25.29
C ILE A 4 3.36 1.64 -24.03
N ILE A 5 2.05 1.48 -23.86
CA ILE A 5 1.47 0.72 -22.74
C ILE A 5 1.92 -0.76 -22.82
N LYS A 6 1.83 -1.38 -24.00
CA LYS A 6 2.31 -2.76 -24.21
C LYS A 6 3.79 -2.89 -23.90
N MET A 7 4.59 -1.91 -24.26
CA MET A 7 6.03 -1.87 -24.00
C MET A 7 6.32 -1.81 -22.49
N ASP A 8 5.66 -0.91 -21.75
CA ASP A 8 5.86 -0.78 -20.30
C ASP A 8 5.37 -2.02 -19.54
N LEU A 9 4.22 -2.60 -19.94
CA LEU A 9 3.72 -3.86 -19.39
C LEU A 9 4.68 -5.01 -19.64
N TYR A 10 5.17 -5.17 -20.88
CA TYR A 10 6.14 -6.20 -21.21
C TYR A 10 7.43 -6.05 -20.41
N ARG A 11 7.92 -4.83 -20.28
CA ARG A 11 9.11 -4.52 -19.51
C ARG A 11 8.92 -4.83 -18.03
N MET A 12 7.78 -4.43 -17.46
CA MET A 12 7.41 -4.74 -16.08
C MET A 12 7.43 -6.25 -15.83
N LEU A 13 6.77 -7.02 -16.69
CA LEU A 13 6.72 -8.48 -16.58
C LEU A 13 8.08 -9.16 -16.79
N LYS A 14 9.00 -8.55 -17.53
CA LYS A 14 10.39 -9.05 -17.68
C LYS A 14 11.34 -8.62 -16.57
N THR A 15 10.93 -7.70 -15.70
CA THR A 15 11.79 -7.18 -14.65
C THR A 15 11.95 -8.20 -13.52
N LYS A 16 13.18 -8.65 -13.28
CA LYS A 16 13.49 -9.67 -12.25
C LYS A 16 13.04 -9.24 -10.85
N SER A 17 13.12 -7.94 -10.53
CA SER A 17 12.74 -7.40 -9.22
C SER A 17 11.26 -7.63 -8.90
N MET A 18 10.37 -7.73 -9.89
CA MET A 18 8.95 -8.06 -9.69
C MET A 18 8.79 -9.46 -9.07
N TYR A 19 9.47 -10.45 -9.64
CA TYR A 19 9.41 -11.83 -9.16
C TYR A 19 10.10 -12.00 -7.80
N VAL A 20 11.21 -11.29 -7.58
CA VAL A 20 11.90 -11.28 -6.28
C VAL A 20 10.97 -10.74 -5.20
N ILE A 21 10.25 -9.64 -5.46
CA ILE A 21 9.29 -9.07 -4.51
C ILE A 21 8.15 -10.06 -4.21
N TRP A 22 7.64 -10.78 -5.19
CA TRP A 22 6.59 -11.79 -4.97
C TRP A 22 7.09 -13.00 -4.15
N ILE A 23 8.33 -13.44 -4.37
CA ILE A 23 8.95 -14.50 -3.56
C ILE A 23 9.14 -14.02 -2.12
N VAL A 24 9.64 -12.79 -1.94
CA VAL A 24 9.79 -12.16 -0.62
C VAL A 24 8.43 -12.00 0.06
N LEU A 25 7.41 -11.55 -0.67
CA LEU A 25 6.03 -11.44 -0.17
C LEU A 25 5.53 -12.80 0.36
N ALA A 26 5.63 -13.84 -0.45
CA ALA A 26 5.18 -15.19 -0.05
C ALA A 26 5.93 -15.69 1.20
N ALA A 27 7.25 -15.49 1.26
CA ALA A 27 8.06 -15.88 2.42
C ALA A 27 7.66 -15.10 3.69
N ILE A 28 7.48 -13.79 3.59
CA ILE A 28 7.08 -12.97 4.73
C ILE A 28 5.66 -13.34 5.20
N LEU A 29 4.72 -13.60 4.28
CA LEU A 29 3.37 -14.04 4.65
C LEU A 29 3.37 -15.37 5.40
N LEU A 30 4.21 -16.32 5.02
CA LEU A 30 4.38 -17.57 5.78
C LEU A 30 4.95 -17.29 7.18
N ILE A 31 5.95 -16.42 7.31
CA ILE A 31 6.54 -16.07 8.59
C ILE A 31 5.53 -15.35 9.48
N THR A 32 4.85 -14.31 8.97
CA THR A 32 3.85 -13.58 9.76
C THR A 32 2.70 -14.47 10.19
N THR A 33 2.21 -15.35 9.31
CA THR A 33 1.16 -16.31 9.66
C THR A 33 1.62 -17.30 10.75
N SER A 34 2.86 -17.79 10.68
CA SER A 34 3.42 -18.67 11.71
C SER A 34 3.57 -17.98 13.06
N LEU A 35 4.07 -16.73 13.06
CA LEU A 35 4.17 -15.92 14.28
C LEU A 35 2.79 -15.63 14.86
N SER A 36 1.83 -15.24 14.03
CA SER A 36 0.45 -14.99 14.45
C SER A 36 -0.20 -16.22 15.09
N LYS A 37 0.09 -17.43 14.58
CA LYS A 37 -0.38 -18.67 15.21
C LYS A 37 0.23 -18.85 16.61
N THR A 38 1.54 -18.65 16.75
CA THR A 38 2.22 -18.77 18.05
C THR A 38 1.67 -17.76 19.06
N ASP A 39 1.47 -16.51 18.65
CA ASP A 39 0.90 -15.47 19.50
C ASP A 39 -0.54 -15.83 19.92
N TYR A 40 -1.35 -16.33 18.98
CA TYR A 40 -2.71 -16.78 19.25
C TYR A 40 -2.77 -17.96 20.24
N GLU A 41 -1.91 -18.97 20.08
CA GLU A 41 -1.80 -20.12 20.99
C GLU A 41 -1.38 -19.67 22.40
N LEU A 42 -0.40 -18.78 22.51
CA LEU A 42 0.06 -18.22 23.79
C LEU A 42 -1.03 -17.39 24.50
N LEU A 43 -1.85 -16.66 23.76
CA LEU A 43 -2.97 -15.89 24.32
C LEU A 43 -4.09 -16.82 24.82
N THR A 44 -4.33 -17.91 24.09
CA THR A 44 -5.39 -18.89 24.44
C THR A 44 -4.97 -19.76 25.65
N GLU A 45 -3.70 -20.16 25.75
CA GLU A 45 -3.20 -20.95 26.88
C GLU A 45 -3.13 -20.16 28.20
N LYS A 46 -2.87 -18.85 28.12
CA LYS A 46 -2.64 -18.06 29.33
C LYS A 46 -3.90 -17.66 30.07
N ASP A 47 -5.12 -17.97 29.62
CA ASP A 47 -6.37 -17.62 30.31
C ASP A 47 -6.30 -16.29 31.09
N VAL A 48 -5.37 -15.41 30.66
CA VAL A 48 -4.86 -14.29 31.43
C VAL A 48 -5.56 -13.02 31.01
N MET A 49 -6.56 -12.67 31.82
CA MET A 49 -6.78 -11.30 32.28
C MET A 49 -5.78 -10.25 31.74
N LYS A 50 -5.97 -9.85 30.55
CA LYS A 50 -5.81 -8.50 30.02
C LYS A 50 -6.28 -8.58 28.58
N GLN A 51 -7.56 -8.31 28.40
CA GLN A 51 -8.07 -7.79 27.15
C GLN A 51 -7.22 -6.55 26.79
N GLU A 52 -6.15 -6.74 26.03
CA GLU A 52 -5.81 -5.73 25.04
C GLU A 52 -6.95 -5.82 24.04
N GLN A 53 -7.96 -5.02 24.28
CA GLN A 53 -9.09 -4.87 23.37
C GLN A 53 -8.50 -4.60 22.01
N VAL A 54 -8.86 -5.43 21.03
CA VAL A 54 -8.66 -5.13 19.61
C VAL A 54 -9.43 -3.85 19.35
N THR A 55 -8.73 -2.75 19.51
CA THR A 55 -9.30 -1.42 19.34
C THR A 55 -9.36 -1.16 17.84
N GLU A 56 -10.54 -0.83 17.32
CA GLU A 56 -10.64 -0.36 15.94
C GLU A 56 -9.59 0.74 15.68
N PRO A 57 -9.01 0.79 14.48
CA PRO A 57 -7.97 1.75 14.16
C PRO A 57 -8.49 3.18 14.33
N THR A 58 -8.00 3.85 15.35
CA THR A 58 -8.30 5.26 15.64
C THR A 58 -7.06 6.12 15.43
N VAL A 59 -7.25 7.44 15.33
CA VAL A 59 -6.13 8.38 15.12
C VAL A 59 -5.09 8.30 16.24
N ASP A 60 -5.52 7.98 17.46
CA ASP A 60 -4.64 7.91 18.64
C ASP A 60 -3.83 6.60 18.69
N ASN A 61 -4.23 5.57 17.93
CA ASN A 61 -3.64 4.23 17.90
C ASN A 61 -2.92 3.92 16.59
N ILE A 62 -2.57 4.93 15.77
CA ILE A 62 -1.81 4.70 14.54
C ILE A 62 -0.37 4.33 14.88
N ASN A 63 -0.01 3.09 14.62
CA ASN A 63 1.35 2.59 14.82
C ASN A 63 2.30 3.14 13.74
N VAL A 64 3.52 3.50 14.16
CA VAL A 64 4.64 3.81 13.28
C VAL A 64 5.49 2.57 13.11
N GLY A 65 5.81 2.22 11.85
CA GLY A 65 6.56 1.01 11.53
C GLY A 65 5.66 -0.17 11.18
N MET A 66 6.24 -1.37 11.19
CA MET A 66 5.54 -2.62 10.92
C MET A 66 5.10 -3.26 12.24
N MET A 67 3.80 -3.33 12.46
CA MET A 67 3.22 -4.05 13.59
C MET A 67 2.03 -4.85 13.09
N VAL A 68 2.09 -6.17 13.27
CA VAL A 68 1.02 -7.09 12.87
C VAL A 68 0.33 -7.56 14.14
N THR A 69 -0.94 -7.17 14.30
CA THR A 69 -1.77 -7.56 15.44
C THR A 69 -3.00 -8.27 14.91
N LEU A 70 -3.26 -9.49 15.40
CA LEU A 70 -4.44 -10.24 15.00
C LEU A 70 -5.71 -9.59 15.57
N PRO A 71 -6.77 -9.43 14.77
CA PRO A 71 -8.06 -8.94 15.24
C PRO A 71 -8.94 -10.03 15.88
N THR A 72 -8.51 -11.32 15.80
CA THR A 72 -9.26 -12.47 16.29
C THR A 72 -9.22 -12.57 17.80
N GLU A 73 -10.37 -12.73 18.46
CA GLU A 73 -10.46 -12.94 19.90
C GLU A 73 -9.97 -14.36 20.32
N PRO A 74 -9.42 -14.52 21.53
CA PRO A 74 -9.03 -15.83 22.03
C PRO A 74 -10.20 -16.82 22.05
N GLY A 75 -10.01 -17.99 21.41
CA GLY A 75 -11.06 -19.03 21.28
C GLY A 75 -11.88 -18.97 20.00
N GLU A 76 -11.77 -17.93 19.19
CA GLU A 76 -12.36 -17.88 17.85
C GLU A 76 -11.40 -18.42 16.79
N LYS A 77 -11.94 -18.94 15.67
CA LYS A 77 -11.10 -19.42 14.57
C LYS A 77 -10.47 -18.27 13.79
N VAL A 78 -9.15 -18.34 13.59
CA VAL A 78 -8.40 -17.36 12.79
C VAL A 78 -8.72 -17.54 11.31
N THR A 79 -9.29 -16.51 10.69
CA THR A 79 -9.66 -16.55 9.27
C THR A 79 -8.52 -16.03 8.37
N VAL A 80 -8.58 -16.34 7.07
CA VAL A 80 -7.70 -15.76 6.05
C VAL A 80 -7.81 -14.23 6.06
N TYR A 81 -9.03 -13.73 6.29
CA TYR A 81 -9.28 -12.30 6.31
C TYR A 81 -8.62 -11.60 7.50
N ASP A 82 -8.63 -12.21 8.68
CA ASP A 82 -8.00 -11.65 9.87
C ASP A 82 -6.51 -11.38 9.65
N ILE A 83 -5.79 -12.37 9.12
CA ILE A 83 -4.35 -12.22 8.88
C ILE A 83 -4.08 -11.31 7.68
N PHE A 84 -4.90 -11.34 6.63
CA PHE A 84 -4.79 -10.40 5.52
C PHE A 84 -4.98 -8.96 6.00
N PHE A 85 -5.98 -8.69 6.83
CA PHE A 85 -6.21 -7.40 7.46
C PHE A 85 -5.02 -7.00 8.36
N ALA A 86 -4.55 -7.87 9.24
CA ALA A 86 -3.42 -7.63 10.11
C ALA A 86 -2.15 -7.26 9.34
N ASN A 87 -1.83 -8.00 8.27
CA ASN A 87 -0.68 -7.71 7.40
C ASN A 87 -0.85 -6.40 6.61
N SER A 88 -2.08 -6.03 6.23
CA SER A 88 -2.38 -4.75 5.58
C SER A 88 -2.18 -3.59 6.57
N GLN A 89 -2.73 -3.70 7.77
CA GLN A 89 -2.51 -2.73 8.85
C GLN A 89 -1.05 -2.64 9.27
N GLY A 90 -0.33 -3.77 9.25
CA GLY A 90 1.12 -3.85 9.44
C GLY A 90 1.96 -3.25 8.30
N LYS A 91 1.32 -2.70 7.24
CA LYS A 91 1.96 -2.00 6.12
C LYS A 91 2.85 -2.88 5.23
N LEU A 92 2.70 -4.19 5.34
CA LEU A 92 3.52 -5.13 4.58
C LEU A 92 3.34 -4.97 3.07
N TYR A 93 2.08 -4.91 2.63
CA TYR A 93 1.77 -4.76 1.20
C TYR A 93 2.20 -3.40 0.67
N ALA A 94 1.95 -2.33 1.42
CA ALA A 94 2.37 -0.98 1.08
C ALA A 94 3.89 -0.89 0.86
N LEU A 95 4.68 -1.46 1.78
CA LEU A 95 6.14 -1.47 1.71
C LEU A 95 6.65 -2.12 0.43
N LEU A 96 6.17 -3.32 0.10
CA LEU A 96 6.63 -4.06 -1.08
C LEU A 96 6.21 -3.39 -2.40
N LEU A 97 4.98 -2.84 -2.43
CA LEU A 97 4.48 -2.08 -3.58
C LEU A 97 5.32 -0.83 -3.86
N VAL A 98 5.67 -0.04 -2.83
CA VAL A 98 6.43 1.20 -3.03
C VAL A 98 7.88 0.93 -3.40
N ILE A 99 8.50 -0.14 -2.89
CA ILE A 99 9.86 -0.57 -3.28
C ILE A 99 9.91 -0.85 -4.78
N PHE A 100 8.99 -1.69 -5.28
CA PHE A 100 8.94 -1.96 -6.72
C PHE A 100 8.70 -0.69 -7.53
N THR A 101 7.76 0.13 -7.09
CA THR A 101 7.39 1.37 -7.78
C THR A 101 8.58 2.30 -7.99
N VAL A 102 9.39 2.49 -6.95
CA VAL A 102 10.59 3.34 -7.05
C VAL A 102 11.62 2.70 -7.98
N LEU A 103 11.91 1.41 -7.82
CA LEU A 103 12.84 0.70 -8.70
C LEU A 103 12.42 0.77 -10.17
N PHE A 104 11.15 0.49 -10.47
CA PHE A 104 10.61 0.53 -11.82
C PHE A 104 10.59 1.94 -12.40
N SER A 105 10.25 2.96 -11.58
CA SER A 105 10.16 4.35 -12.05
C SER A 105 11.51 5.02 -12.26
N THR A 106 12.53 4.62 -11.52
CA THR A 106 13.90 5.18 -11.66
C THR A 106 14.76 4.43 -12.67
N ALA A 107 14.44 3.17 -13.00
CA ALA A 107 15.23 2.34 -13.91
C ALA A 107 15.47 3.00 -15.28
N ASP A 108 14.51 3.72 -15.82
CA ASP A 108 14.60 4.40 -17.09
C ASP A 108 15.49 5.63 -17.07
N ILE A 109 15.51 6.29 -15.91
CA ILE A 109 16.33 7.49 -15.69
C ILE A 109 17.80 7.06 -15.59
N SER A 110 18.06 6.00 -14.82
CA SER A 110 19.42 5.51 -14.58
C SER A 110 20.04 4.81 -15.80
N SER A 111 19.22 4.16 -16.64
CA SER A 111 19.70 3.51 -17.86
C SER A 111 19.87 4.43 -19.06
N GLY A 112 19.47 5.70 -18.96
CA GLY A 112 19.44 6.63 -20.11
C GLY A 112 18.38 6.32 -21.18
N TYR A 113 17.55 5.30 -20.95
CA TYR A 113 16.52 4.85 -21.89
C TYR A 113 15.50 5.97 -22.25
N ILE A 114 15.22 6.86 -21.30
CA ILE A 114 14.37 8.03 -21.50
C ILE A 114 14.89 8.93 -22.63
N LYS A 115 16.22 9.10 -22.77
CA LYS A 115 16.82 9.92 -23.83
C LYS A 115 16.48 9.37 -25.22
N ASN A 116 16.50 8.05 -25.37
CA ASN A 116 16.26 7.39 -26.65
C ASN A 116 14.78 7.43 -27.06
N ILE A 117 13.84 7.30 -26.12
CA ILE A 117 12.41 7.28 -26.39
C ILE A 117 11.82 8.69 -26.39
N GLY A 118 12.34 9.59 -25.55
CA GLY A 118 11.80 10.95 -25.41
C GLY A 118 11.84 11.77 -26.69
N GLY A 119 12.78 11.44 -27.60
CA GLY A 119 12.83 12.03 -28.95
C GLY A 119 11.84 11.44 -29.97
N GLN A 120 11.32 10.23 -29.73
CA GLN A 120 10.43 9.52 -30.65
C GLN A 120 8.94 9.74 -30.32
N VAL A 121 8.61 10.22 -29.13
CA VAL A 121 7.24 10.38 -28.66
C VAL A 121 6.82 11.85 -28.73
N ARG A 122 5.79 12.16 -29.54
CA ARG A 122 5.26 13.51 -29.73
C ARG A 122 4.80 14.18 -28.42
N ASN A 123 4.22 13.40 -27.50
CA ASN A 123 3.78 13.89 -26.19
C ASN A 123 4.39 13.04 -25.08
N ARG A 124 5.36 13.60 -24.36
CA ARG A 124 6.09 12.92 -23.27
C ARG A 124 5.18 12.54 -22.09
N GLY A 125 4.05 13.22 -21.89
CA GLY A 125 3.06 12.86 -20.87
C GLY A 125 2.46 11.47 -21.08
N THR A 126 2.42 10.95 -22.33
CA THR A 126 1.94 9.58 -22.59
C THR A 126 2.81 8.50 -21.98
N LEU A 127 4.12 8.76 -21.76
CA LEU A 127 5.02 7.83 -21.07
C LEU A 127 4.66 7.71 -19.59
N ILE A 128 4.29 8.80 -18.94
CA ILE A 128 3.84 8.80 -17.55
C ILE A 128 2.53 8.05 -17.40
N PHE A 129 1.58 8.30 -18.32
CA PHE A 129 0.30 7.60 -18.31
C PHE A 129 0.45 6.09 -18.55
N SER A 130 1.32 5.69 -19.47
CA SER A 130 1.65 4.29 -19.73
C SER A 130 2.23 3.62 -18.48
N ARG A 131 3.15 4.30 -17.80
CA ARG A 131 3.75 3.81 -16.56
C ARG A 131 2.73 3.69 -15.43
N ALA A 132 1.82 4.65 -15.29
CA ALA A 132 0.74 4.58 -14.31
C ALA A 132 -0.15 3.35 -14.56
N ILE A 133 -0.48 3.03 -15.82
CA ILE A 133 -1.23 1.82 -16.17
C ILE A 133 -0.44 0.55 -15.83
N ALA A 134 0.86 0.49 -16.14
CA ALA A 134 1.68 -0.66 -15.79
C ALA A 134 1.72 -0.87 -14.26
N LEU A 135 1.87 0.20 -13.48
CA LEU A 135 1.83 0.15 -12.03
C LEU A 135 0.44 -0.21 -11.48
N ALA A 136 -0.65 0.17 -12.14
CA ALA A 136 -2.00 -0.29 -11.78
C ALA A 136 -2.10 -1.82 -11.91
N VAL A 137 -1.66 -2.37 -13.03
CA VAL A 137 -1.64 -3.82 -13.25
C VAL A 137 -0.76 -4.51 -12.21
N PHE A 138 0.42 -3.95 -11.91
CA PHE A 138 1.30 -4.49 -10.85
C PHE A 138 0.62 -4.50 -9.49
N THR A 139 -0.04 -3.40 -9.11
CA THR A 139 -0.75 -3.29 -7.82
C THR A 139 -1.86 -4.34 -7.72
N VAL A 140 -2.68 -4.48 -8.77
CA VAL A 140 -3.75 -5.49 -8.82
C VAL A 140 -3.19 -6.91 -8.69
N LEU A 141 -2.16 -7.24 -9.48
CA LEU A 141 -1.57 -8.58 -9.46
C LEU A 141 -0.92 -8.89 -8.10
N THR A 142 -0.24 -7.90 -7.50
CA THR A 142 0.43 -8.08 -6.20
C THR A 142 -0.60 -8.22 -5.07
N MET A 143 -1.64 -7.40 -5.02
CA MET A 143 -2.68 -7.49 -3.99
C MET A 143 -3.50 -8.79 -4.12
N ALA A 144 -3.88 -9.16 -5.34
CA ALA A 144 -4.56 -10.43 -5.59
C ALA A 144 -3.67 -11.63 -5.24
N GLY A 145 -2.40 -11.59 -5.65
CA GLY A 145 -1.40 -12.59 -5.30
C GLY A 145 -1.17 -12.68 -3.79
N ALA A 146 -1.11 -11.54 -3.09
CA ALA A 146 -0.98 -11.49 -1.63
C ALA A 146 -2.15 -12.18 -0.93
N PHE A 147 -3.37 -11.95 -1.39
CA PHE A 147 -4.56 -12.60 -0.83
C PHE A 147 -4.54 -14.13 -1.06
N LEU A 148 -4.12 -14.58 -2.26
CA LEU A 148 -3.98 -16.01 -2.57
C LEU A 148 -2.82 -16.65 -1.77
N PHE A 149 -1.69 -15.99 -1.65
CA PHE A 149 -0.57 -16.48 -0.84
C PHE A 149 -0.95 -16.53 0.64
N GLN A 150 -1.74 -15.56 1.12
CA GLN A 150 -2.26 -15.59 2.49
C GLN A 150 -3.18 -16.77 2.72
N ALA A 151 -4.08 -17.07 1.79
CA ALA A 151 -4.93 -18.26 1.87
C ALA A 151 -4.12 -19.56 1.92
N ALA A 152 -3.08 -19.66 1.07
CA ALA A 152 -2.17 -20.80 1.08
C ALA A 152 -1.40 -20.92 2.40
N ALA A 153 -0.89 -19.79 2.94
CA ALA A 153 -0.18 -19.75 4.21
C ALA A 153 -1.09 -20.18 5.38
N ASN A 154 -2.36 -19.72 5.41
CA ASN A 154 -3.33 -20.16 6.41
C ASN A 154 -3.57 -21.67 6.35
N GLY A 155 -3.79 -22.22 5.15
CA GLY A 155 -4.00 -23.66 4.97
C GLY A 155 -2.79 -24.50 5.43
N ILE A 156 -1.56 -24.00 5.21
CA ILE A 156 -0.34 -24.69 5.64
C ILE A 156 -0.14 -24.59 7.16
N VAL A 157 -0.35 -23.40 7.76
CA VAL A 157 0.00 -23.13 9.15
C VAL A 157 -1.10 -23.58 10.12
N PHE A 158 -2.37 -23.24 9.82
CA PHE A 158 -3.50 -23.60 10.69
C PHE A 158 -4.14 -24.96 10.33
N GLY A 159 -3.87 -25.48 9.13
CA GLY A 159 -4.47 -26.76 8.66
C GLY A 159 -5.92 -26.65 8.21
N GLU A 160 -6.57 -25.53 8.43
CA GLU A 160 -7.95 -25.22 8.03
C GLU A 160 -7.99 -23.96 7.17
N LEU A 161 -8.99 -23.87 6.28
CA LEU A 161 -9.18 -22.74 5.40
C LEU A 161 -10.53 -22.06 5.69
N GLU A 162 -10.51 -21.14 6.63
CA GLU A 162 -11.66 -20.30 6.97
C GLU A 162 -11.51 -18.92 6.32
N TRP A 163 -12.48 -18.50 5.50
CA TRP A 163 -12.35 -17.26 4.73
C TRP A 163 -12.76 -16.00 5.47
N GLY A 164 -13.72 -16.10 6.40
CA GLY A 164 -14.36 -14.96 7.04
C GLY A 164 -15.55 -14.40 6.24
N ASN A 165 -15.95 -13.17 6.56
CA ASN A 165 -17.11 -12.54 5.93
C ASN A 165 -16.79 -12.05 4.49
N THR A 166 -17.31 -12.73 3.48
CA THR A 166 -17.05 -12.46 2.06
C THR A 166 -17.40 -11.02 1.66
N LYS A 167 -18.50 -10.46 2.18
CA LYS A 167 -18.89 -9.08 1.85
C LYS A 167 -17.90 -8.06 2.41
N ALA A 168 -17.43 -8.25 3.63
CA ALA A 168 -16.41 -7.42 4.26
C ALA A 168 -15.08 -7.54 3.51
N ILE A 169 -14.66 -8.76 3.15
CA ILE A 169 -13.46 -9.01 2.35
C ILE A 169 -13.48 -8.19 1.06
N ILE A 170 -14.56 -8.28 0.28
CA ILE A 170 -14.64 -7.60 -1.02
C ILE A 170 -14.59 -6.08 -0.83
N SER A 171 -15.37 -5.52 0.08
CA SER A 171 -15.39 -4.07 0.29
C SER A 171 -14.06 -3.55 0.82
N TYR A 172 -13.42 -4.25 1.75
CA TYR A 172 -12.10 -3.91 2.27
C TYR A 172 -11.03 -4.02 1.17
N PHE A 173 -10.97 -5.17 0.48
CA PHE A 173 -9.96 -5.44 -0.55
C PHE A 173 -10.00 -4.42 -1.69
N VAL A 174 -11.19 -4.09 -2.21
CA VAL A 174 -11.33 -3.12 -3.31
C VAL A 174 -10.96 -1.71 -2.86
N THR A 175 -11.31 -1.34 -1.62
CA THR A 175 -10.95 -0.04 -1.05
C THR A 175 -9.43 0.07 -0.81
N GLU A 176 -8.83 -0.95 -0.22
CA GLU A 176 -7.39 -1.05 -0.01
C GLU A 176 -6.61 -1.01 -1.33
N LEU A 177 -7.10 -1.71 -2.36
CA LEU A 177 -6.51 -1.70 -3.70
C LEU A 177 -6.43 -0.28 -4.27
N ALA A 178 -7.51 0.50 -4.16
CA ALA A 178 -7.55 1.88 -4.64
C ALA A 178 -6.59 2.79 -3.87
N LEU A 179 -6.53 2.65 -2.54
CA LEU A 179 -5.62 3.41 -1.68
C LEU A 179 -4.15 3.05 -1.93
N HIS A 180 -3.83 1.76 -2.07
CA HIS A 180 -2.48 1.30 -2.39
C HIS A 180 -2.04 1.79 -3.77
N TYR A 181 -2.93 1.78 -4.76
CA TYR A 181 -2.62 2.33 -6.08
C TYR A 181 -2.36 3.85 -6.02
N ALA A 182 -3.13 4.60 -5.25
CA ALA A 182 -2.85 6.02 -5.02
C ALA A 182 -1.49 6.24 -4.36
N LEU A 183 -1.11 5.44 -3.36
CA LEU A 183 0.21 5.48 -2.72
C LEU A 183 1.34 5.16 -3.72
N VAL A 184 1.16 4.16 -4.55
CA VAL A 184 2.08 3.80 -5.65
C VAL A 184 2.32 4.98 -6.58
N LEU A 185 1.26 5.71 -6.97
CA LEU A 185 1.40 6.88 -7.83
C LEU A 185 2.09 8.07 -7.14
N ILE A 186 1.89 8.26 -5.83
CA ILE A 186 2.66 9.23 -5.04
C ILE A 186 4.15 8.88 -5.10
N CYS A 187 4.52 7.62 -4.85
CA CYS A 187 5.91 7.18 -4.90
C CYS A 187 6.51 7.24 -6.31
N MET A 188 5.72 6.96 -7.35
CA MET A 188 6.10 7.19 -8.75
C MET A 188 6.42 8.66 -9.01
N ALA A 189 5.56 9.57 -8.56
CA ALA A 189 5.77 11.02 -8.71
C ALA A 189 7.06 11.48 -8.00
N ILE A 190 7.28 11.03 -6.77
CA ILE A 190 8.50 11.32 -6.00
C ILE A 190 9.74 10.82 -6.76
N ALA A 191 9.71 9.59 -7.26
CA ALA A 191 10.82 9.00 -8.02
C ALA A 191 11.13 9.79 -9.31
N ILE A 192 10.09 10.25 -10.00
CA ILE A 192 10.21 11.08 -11.19
C ILE A 192 10.78 12.46 -10.85
N ILE A 193 10.32 13.10 -9.78
CA ILE A 193 10.76 14.44 -9.36
C ILE A 193 12.21 14.43 -8.92
N LEU A 194 12.58 13.52 -8.04
CA LEU A 194 13.91 13.50 -7.41
C LEU A 194 15.02 12.92 -8.30
N LYS A 195 14.68 12.05 -9.26
CA LYS A 195 15.64 11.38 -10.16
C LYS A 195 16.72 10.54 -9.43
N ASN A 196 16.59 10.37 -8.16
CA ASN A 196 17.54 9.65 -7.31
C ASN A 196 16.83 8.45 -6.69
N ASN A 197 17.32 7.26 -7.03
CA ASN A 197 16.72 6.01 -6.55
C ASN A 197 16.77 5.90 -5.02
N VAL A 198 17.92 6.24 -4.42
CA VAL A 198 18.12 6.06 -2.96
C VAL A 198 17.23 7.02 -2.17
N ILE A 199 17.22 8.30 -2.50
CA ILE A 199 16.40 9.30 -1.80
C ILE A 199 14.92 8.99 -1.98
N SER A 200 14.51 8.65 -3.21
CA SER A 200 13.11 8.29 -3.49
C SER A 200 12.67 7.05 -2.72
N MET A 201 13.57 6.06 -2.58
CA MET A 201 13.31 4.83 -1.82
C MET A 201 13.12 5.14 -0.34
N VAL A 202 14.00 5.93 0.26
CA VAL A 202 13.89 6.31 1.68
C VAL A 202 12.56 7.02 1.95
N ILE A 203 12.19 8.00 1.11
CA ILE A 203 10.91 8.72 1.28
C ILE A 203 9.72 7.77 1.10
N ALA A 204 9.74 6.89 0.09
CA ALA A 204 8.67 5.94 -0.16
C ALA A 204 8.49 4.95 1.01
N VAL A 205 9.57 4.45 1.58
CA VAL A 205 9.55 3.59 2.76
C VAL A 205 9.00 4.34 3.98
N CYS A 206 9.46 5.57 4.23
CA CYS A 206 8.93 6.40 5.31
C CYS A 206 7.41 6.65 5.16
N LEU A 207 6.92 6.89 3.93
CA LEU A 207 5.50 7.05 3.65
C LEU A 207 4.74 5.75 3.92
N SER A 208 5.23 4.61 3.44
CA SER A 208 4.56 3.32 3.62
C SER A 208 4.49 2.88 5.09
N MET A 209 5.47 3.24 5.91
CA MET A 209 5.56 2.88 7.33
C MET A 209 4.93 3.91 8.28
N ASN A 210 4.04 4.75 7.82
CA ASN A 210 3.36 5.76 8.64
C ASN A 210 4.26 6.75 9.38
N VAL A 211 5.51 6.95 8.97
CA VAL A 211 6.40 7.94 9.60
C VAL A 211 5.80 9.35 9.50
N MET A 212 4.98 9.61 8.48
CA MET A 212 4.26 10.87 8.31
C MET A 212 3.24 11.16 9.43
N THR A 213 2.86 10.17 10.22
CA THR A 213 1.98 10.34 11.40
C THR A 213 2.54 11.39 12.36
N ILE A 214 3.85 11.42 12.56
CA ILE A 214 4.54 12.41 13.39
C ILE A 214 4.29 13.82 12.84
N VAL A 215 4.44 13.99 11.52
CA VAL A 215 4.23 15.28 10.83
C VAL A 215 2.76 15.69 10.93
N TYR A 216 1.84 14.73 10.74
CA TYR A 216 0.40 14.98 10.85
C TYR A 216 0.01 15.43 12.27
N GLY A 217 0.59 14.83 13.31
CA GLY A 217 0.38 15.24 14.69
C GLY A 217 0.78 16.70 14.94
N VAL A 218 1.94 17.11 14.42
CA VAL A 218 2.41 18.51 14.50
C VAL A 218 1.46 19.46 13.77
N ILE A 219 1.03 19.10 12.54
CA ILE A 219 0.11 19.91 11.74
C ILE A 219 -1.25 20.03 12.44
N ASN A 220 -1.82 18.92 12.94
CA ASN A 220 -3.07 18.94 13.67
C ASN A 220 -2.99 19.83 14.90
N SER A 221 -1.91 19.75 15.67
CA SER A 221 -1.68 20.59 16.85
C SER A 221 -1.57 22.07 16.49
N ALA A 222 -0.94 22.41 15.36
CA ALA A 222 -0.87 23.78 14.88
C ALA A 222 -2.25 24.32 14.45
N ILE A 223 -3.06 23.51 13.76
CA ILE A 223 -4.39 23.86 13.29
C ILE A 223 -5.35 24.05 14.49
N GLN A 224 -5.26 23.21 15.51
CA GLN A 224 -6.05 23.34 16.74
C GLN A 224 -5.76 24.65 17.48
N LYS A 225 -4.49 25.10 17.50
CA LYS A 225 -4.11 26.40 18.08
C LYS A 225 -4.73 27.60 17.36
N ILE A 226 -5.09 27.44 16.08
CA ILE A 226 -5.77 28.49 15.27
C ILE A 226 -7.30 28.46 15.51
N GLY A 227 -7.82 27.54 16.36
CA GLY A 227 -9.23 27.48 16.72
C GLY A 227 -10.06 26.45 15.94
N ILE A 228 -9.46 25.63 15.06
CA ILE A 228 -10.16 24.59 14.30
C ILE A 228 -10.00 23.25 15.03
N GLN A 229 -10.88 22.98 16.02
CA GLN A 229 -10.72 21.83 16.92
C GLN A 229 -11.04 20.45 16.28
N ASN A 230 -11.85 20.40 15.21
CA ASN A 230 -12.35 19.13 14.63
C ASN A 230 -11.62 18.69 13.36
N PHE A 231 -10.55 19.39 12.96
CA PHE A 231 -9.80 19.01 11.75
C PHE A 231 -8.77 17.92 12.08
N GLN A 232 -8.79 16.86 11.29
CA GLN A 232 -7.84 15.74 11.36
C GLN A 232 -7.30 15.45 9.97
N ILE A 233 -6.03 15.81 9.73
CA ILE A 233 -5.38 15.64 8.43
C ILE A 233 -5.35 14.18 7.95
N TYR A 234 -5.32 13.23 8.86
CA TYR A 234 -5.34 11.78 8.55
C TYR A 234 -6.52 11.38 7.66
N LYS A 235 -7.68 11.99 7.85
CA LYS A 235 -8.90 11.68 7.09
C LYS A 235 -8.80 12.06 5.61
N TYR A 236 -7.84 12.94 5.27
CA TYR A 236 -7.67 13.52 3.92
C TYR A 236 -6.38 13.05 3.23
N THR A 237 -5.60 12.19 3.85
CA THR A 237 -4.35 11.68 3.29
C THR A 237 -4.47 10.18 2.97
N ILE A 238 -3.70 9.71 1.97
CA ILE A 238 -3.69 8.30 1.58
C ILE A 238 -3.15 7.43 2.71
N THR A 239 -2.03 7.82 3.31
CA THR A 239 -1.43 7.06 4.42
C THR A 239 -2.32 7.01 5.65
N GLY A 240 -3.03 8.10 5.95
CA GLY A 240 -4.02 8.13 7.02
C GLY A 240 -5.21 7.22 6.72
N LYS A 241 -5.75 7.24 5.50
CA LYS A 241 -6.85 6.35 5.08
C LYS A 241 -6.47 4.88 5.14
N LEU A 242 -5.26 4.51 4.68
CA LEU A 242 -4.70 3.15 4.79
C LEU A 242 -4.58 2.67 6.24
N SER A 243 -4.40 3.58 7.21
CA SER A 243 -4.24 3.22 8.62
C SER A 243 -5.56 3.22 9.39
N LEU A 244 -6.56 3.98 8.92
CA LEU A 244 -7.83 4.16 9.60
C LEU A 244 -8.98 3.34 8.97
N LEU A 245 -8.71 2.56 7.92
CA LEU A 245 -9.74 1.72 7.31
C LEU A 245 -10.06 0.55 8.25
N PRO A 246 -11.28 0.45 8.81
CA PRO A 246 -11.65 -0.65 9.69
C PRO A 246 -11.78 -1.97 8.91
N MET A 247 -11.74 -3.10 9.61
CA MET A 247 -11.90 -4.42 9.04
C MET A 247 -13.25 -4.59 8.33
N ASN A 248 -14.32 -4.02 8.89
CA ASN A 248 -15.66 -4.04 8.30
C ASN A 248 -16.08 -2.62 7.87
N PRO A 249 -15.53 -2.09 6.76
CA PRO A 249 -15.78 -0.71 6.39
C PRO A 249 -17.22 -0.50 5.95
N SER A 250 -17.85 0.53 6.48
CA SER A 250 -19.16 1.00 6.04
C SER A 250 -19.10 1.56 4.61
N GLY A 251 -20.24 1.60 3.91
CA GLY A 251 -20.30 2.19 2.56
C GLY A 251 -19.81 3.64 2.51
N ASN A 252 -20.05 4.43 3.55
CA ASN A 252 -19.59 5.82 3.63
C ASN A 252 -18.07 5.91 3.80
N GLU A 253 -17.46 5.02 4.57
CA GLU A 253 -16.00 4.96 4.73
C GLU A 253 -15.32 4.54 3.42
N CYS A 254 -15.87 3.54 2.72
CA CYS A 254 -15.41 3.15 1.40
C CYS A 254 -15.48 4.33 0.41
N LEU A 255 -16.63 5.01 0.32
CA LEU A 255 -16.81 6.15 -0.58
C LEU A 255 -15.85 7.30 -0.24
N ALA A 256 -15.65 7.61 1.04
CA ALA A 256 -14.69 8.63 1.45
C ALA A 256 -13.24 8.24 1.09
N ALA A 257 -12.87 6.97 1.24
CA ALA A 257 -11.56 6.46 0.87
C ALA A 257 -11.34 6.50 -0.65
N PHE A 258 -12.32 6.07 -1.44
CA PHE A 258 -12.30 6.19 -2.91
C PHE A 258 -12.20 7.64 -3.37
N GLY A 259 -12.94 8.57 -2.76
CA GLY A 259 -12.88 9.98 -3.09
C GLY A 259 -11.46 10.54 -2.91
N VAL A 260 -10.83 10.26 -1.80
CA VAL A 260 -9.44 10.65 -1.52
C VAL A 260 -8.49 9.97 -2.52
N ALA A 261 -8.63 8.66 -2.77
CA ALA A 261 -7.79 7.93 -3.71
C ALA A 261 -7.84 8.53 -5.13
N ILE A 262 -9.04 8.80 -5.66
CA ILE A 262 -9.23 9.38 -7.00
C ILE A 262 -8.58 10.76 -7.11
N VAL A 263 -8.76 11.62 -6.11
CA VAL A 263 -8.13 12.95 -6.10
C VAL A 263 -6.61 12.84 -6.18
N PHE A 264 -6.00 11.97 -5.38
CA PHE A 264 -4.55 11.77 -5.40
C PHE A 264 -4.07 11.12 -6.70
N ILE A 265 -4.79 10.14 -7.26
CA ILE A 265 -4.47 9.51 -8.54
C ILE A 265 -4.40 10.56 -9.66
N VAL A 266 -5.45 11.38 -9.80
CA VAL A 266 -5.51 12.42 -10.83
C VAL A 266 -4.42 13.47 -10.62
N MET A 267 -4.22 13.91 -9.40
CA MET A 267 -3.21 14.90 -9.03
C MET A 267 -1.79 14.39 -9.33
N MET A 268 -1.46 13.16 -8.92
CA MET A 268 -0.10 12.63 -9.10
C MET A 268 0.23 12.32 -10.55
N ILE A 269 -0.72 11.83 -11.35
CA ILE A 269 -0.53 11.66 -12.79
C ILE A 269 -0.31 13.02 -13.46
N SER A 270 -1.10 14.03 -13.11
CA SER A 270 -0.99 15.37 -13.66
C SER A 270 0.35 16.03 -13.33
N VAL A 271 0.73 16.03 -12.05
CA VAL A 271 2.01 16.57 -11.57
C VAL A 271 3.18 15.86 -12.25
N SER A 272 3.17 14.52 -12.26
CA SER A 272 4.23 13.74 -12.90
C SER A 272 4.34 14.04 -14.40
N SER A 273 3.20 14.19 -15.10
CA SER A 273 3.17 14.51 -16.52
C SER A 273 3.75 15.90 -16.81
N VAL A 274 3.34 16.92 -16.04
CA VAL A 274 3.85 18.29 -16.20
C VAL A 274 5.36 18.37 -15.91
N VAL A 275 5.80 17.76 -14.80
CA VAL A 275 7.23 17.73 -14.44
C VAL A 275 8.04 17.03 -15.54
N PHE A 276 7.52 15.92 -16.06
CA PHE A 276 8.23 15.15 -17.08
C PHE A 276 8.29 15.87 -18.45
N GLN A 277 7.23 16.59 -18.82
CA GLN A 277 7.19 17.38 -20.07
C GLN A 277 8.16 18.56 -20.07
N LYS A 278 8.30 19.24 -18.91
CA LYS A 278 9.18 20.40 -18.77
C LYS A 278 10.66 20.05 -18.63
N ARG A 279 11.00 18.75 -18.66
CA ARG A 279 12.40 18.31 -18.50
C ARG A 279 13.16 18.40 -19.82
N ASP A 280 14.32 19.03 -19.78
CA ASP A 280 15.36 18.84 -20.76
C ASP A 280 15.95 17.42 -20.58
N ILE A 281 15.90 16.63 -21.64
CA ILE A 281 16.37 15.23 -21.66
C ILE A 281 17.67 15.17 -22.45
#